data_a6a2bb90f01fb6b57603dc94ce2f9683
#
_entry.id   a6a2bb90f01fb6b57603dc94ce2f9683
#
_cell.length_a   1.000
_cell.length_b   1.000
_cell.length_c   1.000
_cell.angle_alpha   90.00
_cell.angle_beta   90.00
_cell.angle_gamma   90.00
#
_symmetry.space_group_name_H-M   'P 1'
#
loop_
_entity.id
_entity.type
_entity.pdbx_description
1 polymer ?
#
loop_
_entity_poly.entity_id
_entity_poly.type
_entity_poly.pdbx_seq_one_letter_code
_entity_poly.pdbx_strand_id
1 'polypeptide(L)'
;SDVYKSQVVQGGTFYNDAVLKSFELISGREAVRPDIAGIMGAFGAGLIARDKYTEGYQTTLVSREEMNALEIKSTMARCQGCTNHCLLTINQFSGGRRFITGNRCERGLGKEKNENPAPNLYEYKRHRLFDYEPLTAEQATRGTVGIPRVLNMWEDYPFWFTFFTKLGYRVVLSPYSTKAIFEKGMESIPSESVCYPAKLVHGHIMYLIEQGVDFIFYPGIVYERRDSAAADNNYNCPIVASYNENIKNNVEDLKEKNIKFMNPFLSLDKIETIIKRMTDEFVPMGCDAKEIKAAVEAGWAEWENFRHDMHKKGEETVKYLKDNNMTGIVLGGRPYHADPEINHGIPELIAGYNIAVLTEDSVAHMGHLERPTVVRDQWTYHSRLYEAAAFVKKQENIEYVQLNSFGCGLDAVTTDEVKAILTAAGKIYTALKIDEVNNLGAARIRIRSLIAAIEDRKEKNVKLRKGDASLKRVLFTKEMRKDYTILCPQMSPIHFDILEPAFRKCGYNLEVMAAMDKDAIDAGLKYVNNDACYPALITIGQLMNGLLSGNYDLNRTALLISQTGGGCRATNYIAFIRKALELSLIHISEPTRLGMI
;
A
#
# COMPACT_ATOMS: atom_id res chain seq x y z
N SER A 1 6.19 -38.37 14.23
CA SER A 1 6.50 -37.08 14.87
C SER A 1 7.90 -36.52 14.65
N ASP A 2 8.81 -37.26 13.96
CA ASP A 2 10.19 -36.78 13.75
C ASP A 2 10.46 -36.05 12.43
N VAL A 3 9.44 -35.82 11.64
CA VAL A 3 9.54 -35.22 10.28
C VAL A 3 9.96 -33.74 10.27
N TYR A 4 10.00 -33.07 11.43
CA TYR A 4 10.26 -31.63 11.50
C TYR A 4 11.52 -31.23 12.28
N LYS A 5 12.42 -32.17 12.58
CA LYS A 5 13.63 -31.85 13.36
C LYS A 5 14.72 -31.15 12.56
N SER A 6 14.83 -31.43 11.26
CA SER A 6 15.83 -30.82 10.38
C SER A 6 15.18 -30.02 9.26
N GLN A 7 15.80 -28.89 8.92
CA GLN A 7 15.39 -28.03 7.79
C GLN A 7 16.46 -28.07 6.72
N VAL A 8 16.06 -28.28 5.47
CA VAL A 8 16.99 -28.15 4.34
C VAL A 8 17.00 -26.70 3.90
N VAL A 9 18.18 -26.09 3.89
CA VAL A 9 18.37 -24.69 3.46
C VAL A 9 19.07 -24.64 2.10
N GLN A 10 18.70 -23.65 1.30
CA GLN A 10 19.25 -23.47 -0.05
C GLN A 10 19.53 -22.00 -0.35
N GLY A 11 20.35 -21.77 -1.37
CA GLY A 11 20.77 -20.45 -1.82
C GLY A 11 22.17 -20.06 -1.35
N GLY A 12 22.82 -19.19 -2.11
CA GLY A 12 24.20 -18.77 -1.86
C GLY A 12 24.42 -18.12 -0.48
N THR A 13 23.40 -17.49 0.09
CA THR A 13 23.47 -16.87 1.41
C THR A 13 23.82 -17.86 2.51
N PHE A 14 23.35 -19.11 2.41
CA PHE A 14 23.63 -20.16 3.40
C PHE A 14 25.03 -20.77 3.30
N TYR A 15 25.86 -20.37 2.33
CA TYR A 15 27.29 -20.70 2.36
C TYR A 15 28.04 -19.94 3.45
N ASN A 16 27.47 -18.86 3.97
CA ASN A 16 28.00 -18.18 5.14
C ASN A 16 27.59 -18.93 6.41
N ASP A 17 28.58 -19.49 7.11
CA ASP A 17 28.37 -20.31 8.32
C ASP A 17 27.74 -19.51 9.46
N ALA A 18 28.01 -18.21 9.55
CA ALA A 18 27.38 -17.34 10.55
C ALA A 18 25.87 -17.20 10.30
N VAL A 19 25.44 -17.09 9.03
CA VAL A 19 24.03 -17.06 8.66
C VAL A 19 23.35 -18.38 8.97
N LEU A 20 24.01 -19.51 8.61
CA LEU A 20 23.51 -20.84 8.90
C LEU A 20 23.31 -21.03 10.42
N LYS A 21 24.32 -20.68 11.22
CA LYS A 21 24.25 -20.80 12.68
C LYS A 21 23.22 -19.90 13.31
N SER A 22 23.09 -18.66 12.84
CA SER A 22 22.05 -17.73 13.29
C SER A 22 20.65 -18.27 12.98
N PHE A 23 20.44 -18.86 11.81
CA PHE A 23 19.19 -19.49 11.43
C PHE A 23 18.84 -20.66 12.37
N GLU A 24 19.80 -21.54 12.69
CA GLU A 24 19.61 -22.65 13.65
C GLU A 24 19.21 -22.13 15.04
N LEU A 25 19.92 -21.11 15.55
CA LEU A 25 19.67 -20.53 16.86
C LEU A 25 18.27 -19.89 16.94
N ILE A 26 17.87 -19.13 15.90
CA ILE A 26 16.57 -18.47 15.86
C ILE A 26 15.43 -19.46 15.67
N SER A 27 15.62 -20.46 14.78
CA SER A 27 14.58 -21.47 14.51
C SER A 27 14.47 -22.56 15.57
N GLY A 28 15.49 -22.74 16.39
CA GLY A 28 15.60 -23.87 17.34
C GLY A 28 15.68 -25.23 16.63
N ARG A 29 16.14 -25.26 15.37
CA ARG A 29 16.18 -26.46 14.53
C ARG A 29 17.53 -26.60 13.87
N GLU A 30 17.97 -27.85 13.68
CA GLU A 30 19.15 -28.18 12.89
C GLU A 30 18.89 -27.86 11.41
N ALA A 31 19.81 -27.17 10.76
CA ALA A 31 19.74 -26.81 9.34
C ALA A 31 20.72 -27.63 8.52
N VAL A 32 20.21 -28.41 7.58
CA VAL A 32 21.03 -29.20 6.64
C VAL A 32 21.27 -28.32 5.39
N ARG A 33 22.55 -28.01 5.18
CA ARG A 33 23.02 -27.32 3.97
C ARG A 33 23.63 -28.34 3.02
N PRO A 34 22.96 -28.70 1.91
CA PRO A 34 23.54 -29.57 0.89
C PRO A 34 24.75 -28.93 0.22
N ASP A 35 25.69 -29.73 -0.27
CA ASP A 35 26.86 -29.23 -1.02
C ASP A 35 26.47 -28.40 -2.23
N ILE A 36 25.30 -28.68 -2.83
CA ILE A 36 24.75 -27.99 -3.97
C ILE A 36 23.78 -26.85 -3.60
N ALA A 37 23.78 -26.40 -2.34
CA ALA A 37 22.81 -25.41 -1.83
C ALA A 37 22.68 -24.17 -2.72
N GLY A 38 23.79 -23.67 -3.31
CA GLY A 38 23.79 -22.50 -4.18
C GLY A 38 23.19 -22.74 -5.57
N ILE A 39 23.11 -23.99 -6.01
CA ILE A 39 22.58 -24.37 -7.33
C ILE A 39 21.34 -25.25 -7.27
N MET A 40 20.76 -25.45 -6.07
CA MET A 40 19.56 -26.30 -5.90
C MET A 40 18.38 -25.85 -6.77
N GLY A 41 18.24 -24.53 -7.00
CA GLY A 41 17.23 -24.01 -7.92
C GLY A 41 17.42 -24.47 -9.36
N ALA A 42 18.67 -24.47 -9.85
CA ALA A 42 19.00 -24.98 -11.18
C ALA A 42 18.80 -26.49 -11.27
N PHE A 43 19.21 -27.23 -10.23
CA PHE A 43 18.97 -28.67 -10.13
C PHE A 43 17.48 -29.01 -10.14
N GLY A 44 16.66 -28.29 -9.35
CA GLY A 44 15.21 -28.45 -9.32
C GLY A 44 14.56 -28.13 -10.68
N ALA A 45 15.02 -27.07 -11.37
CA ALA A 45 14.56 -26.76 -12.73
C ALA A 45 14.88 -27.89 -13.72
N GLY A 46 16.07 -28.52 -13.60
CA GLY A 46 16.44 -29.70 -14.39
C GLY A 46 15.53 -30.90 -14.13
N LEU A 47 15.17 -31.17 -12.87
CA LEU A 47 14.22 -32.23 -12.51
C LEU A 47 12.82 -31.97 -13.10
N ILE A 48 12.32 -30.73 -12.98
CA ILE A 48 11.02 -30.36 -13.56
C ILE A 48 11.03 -30.49 -15.08
N ALA A 49 12.13 -30.09 -15.74
CA ALA A 49 12.28 -30.25 -17.17
C ALA A 49 12.26 -31.73 -17.59
N ARG A 50 12.94 -32.58 -16.83
CA ARG A 50 12.92 -34.04 -17.04
C ARG A 50 11.51 -34.62 -16.89
N ASP A 51 10.79 -34.22 -15.84
CA ASP A 51 9.44 -34.73 -15.58
C ASP A 51 8.41 -34.25 -16.60
N LYS A 52 8.67 -33.11 -17.25
CA LYS A 52 7.86 -32.57 -18.35
C LYS A 52 8.31 -33.06 -19.74
N TYR A 53 9.39 -33.83 -19.84
CA TYR A 53 9.86 -34.33 -21.11
C TYR A 53 8.89 -35.39 -21.67
N THR A 54 8.55 -35.23 -22.92
CA THR A 54 7.78 -36.21 -23.70
C THR A 54 8.63 -36.73 -24.84
N GLU A 55 8.51 -38.03 -25.15
CA GLU A 55 9.25 -38.63 -26.27
C GLU A 55 8.92 -37.92 -27.57
N GLY A 56 9.95 -37.55 -28.35
CA GLY A 56 9.81 -36.78 -29.59
C GLY A 56 9.85 -35.27 -29.41
N TYR A 57 10.00 -34.74 -28.18
CA TYR A 57 10.19 -33.31 -27.94
C TYR A 57 11.46 -32.79 -28.65
N GLN A 58 11.28 -31.79 -29.50
CA GLN A 58 12.39 -31.12 -30.17
C GLN A 58 12.89 -29.96 -29.33
N THR A 59 14.17 -30.00 -28.97
CA THR A 59 14.79 -28.91 -28.20
C THR A 59 14.82 -27.60 -29.01
N THR A 60 14.53 -26.50 -28.30
CA THR A 60 14.70 -25.13 -28.83
C THR A 60 16.06 -24.53 -28.49
N LEU A 61 16.95 -25.30 -27.86
CA LEU A 61 18.33 -24.86 -27.61
C LEU A 61 19.07 -24.72 -28.93
N VAL A 62 19.84 -23.64 -29.04
CA VAL A 62 20.74 -23.43 -30.17
C VAL A 62 21.81 -24.52 -30.20
N SER A 63 22.18 -24.99 -31.39
CA SER A 63 23.23 -25.97 -31.57
C SER A 63 24.59 -25.43 -31.13
N ARG A 64 25.55 -26.31 -30.91
CA ARG A 64 26.91 -25.90 -30.53
C ARG A 64 27.59 -25.07 -31.64
N GLU A 65 27.30 -25.40 -32.89
CA GLU A 65 27.76 -24.67 -34.07
C GLU A 65 27.16 -23.27 -34.11
N GLU A 66 25.86 -23.14 -33.93
CA GLU A 66 25.15 -21.84 -33.84
C GLU A 66 25.65 -21.01 -32.66
N MET A 67 25.92 -21.63 -31.50
CA MET A 67 26.45 -20.94 -30.34
C MET A 67 27.87 -20.41 -30.56
N ASN A 68 28.71 -21.17 -31.25
CA ASN A 68 30.08 -20.76 -31.61
C ASN A 68 30.11 -19.67 -32.72
N ALA A 69 29.07 -19.62 -33.55
CA ALA A 69 28.90 -18.59 -34.58
C ALA A 69 28.10 -17.36 -34.07
N LEU A 70 27.73 -17.33 -32.79
CA LEU A 70 26.91 -16.26 -32.21
C LEU A 70 27.73 -14.98 -32.06
N GLU A 71 27.45 -13.99 -32.89
CA GLU A 71 27.98 -12.64 -32.70
C GLU A 71 26.98 -11.77 -31.93
N ILE A 72 27.48 -11.03 -30.96
CA ILE A 72 26.69 -10.10 -30.14
C ILE A 72 27.22 -8.69 -30.36
N LYS A 73 26.37 -7.83 -30.91
CA LYS A 73 26.66 -6.40 -31.05
C LYS A 73 25.90 -5.64 -29.98
N SER A 74 26.62 -5.03 -29.03
CA SER A 74 26.05 -4.22 -27.96
C SER A 74 26.11 -2.74 -28.33
N THR A 75 24.97 -2.05 -28.21
CA THR A 75 24.89 -0.60 -28.42
C THR A 75 24.16 0.03 -27.21
N MET A 76 24.52 1.26 -26.89
CA MET A 76 23.85 2.03 -25.84
C MET A 76 22.99 3.10 -26.48
N ALA A 77 21.76 3.29 -25.94
CA ALA A 77 20.85 4.33 -26.40
C ALA A 77 20.06 4.89 -25.20
N ARG A 78 19.66 6.15 -25.29
CA ARG A 78 18.73 6.73 -24.30
C ARG A 78 17.29 6.51 -24.76
N CYS A 79 16.47 5.93 -23.87
CA CYS A 79 15.04 5.76 -24.13
C CYS A 79 14.36 7.12 -24.25
N GLN A 80 13.51 7.29 -25.27
CA GLN A 80 12.72 8.50 -25.51
C GLN A 80 11.25 8.33 -25.08
N GLY A 81 10.92 7.21 -24.43
CA GLY A 81 9.52 6.87 -24.10
C GLY A 81 8.92 7.66 -22.94
N CYS A 82 9.74 8.32 -22.12
CA CYS A 82 9.31 9.17 -20.99
C CYS A 82 10.47 10.04 -20.50
N THR A 83 10.20 10.93 -19.56
CA THR A 83 11.19 11.87 -18.98
C THR A 83 12.37 11.21 -18.24
N ASN A 84 12.27 9.92 -17.90
CA ASN A 84 13.36 9.20 -17.23
C ASN A 84 14.58 8.93 -18.13
N HIS A 85 14.43 9.02 -19.45
CA HIS A 85 15.53 8.85 -20.43
C HIS A 85 16.52 7.72 -20.09
N CYS A 86 15.99 6.54 -19.69
CA CYS A 86 16.80 5.40 -19.25
C CYS A 86 17.91 5.09 -20.23
N LEU A 87 19.12 4.84 -19.73
CA LEU A 87 20.22 4.34 -20.55
C LEU A 87 19.97 2.84 -20.83
N LEU A 88 19.70 2.52 -22.09
CA LEU A 88 19.43 1.17 -22.56
C LEU A 88 20.69 0.55 -23.11
N THR A 89 20.95 -0.71 -22.79
CA THR A 89 21.92 -1.55 -23.47
C THR A 89 21.15 -2.48 -24.42
N ILE A 90 21.35 -2.32 -25.70
CA ILE A 90 20.69 -3.10 -26.76
C ILE A 90 21.70 -4.12 -27.28
N ASN A 91 21.48 -5.39 -26.95
CA ASN A 91 22.25 -6.51 -27.45
C ASN A 91 21.53 -7.07 -28.69
N GLN A 92 22.18 -7.02 -29.83
CA GLN A 92 21.69 -7.58 -31.09
C GLN A 92 22.50 -8.83 -31.41
N PHE A 93 21.83 -9.94 -31.62
CA PHE A 93 22.41 -11.23 -31.94
C PHE A 93 22.38 -11.45 -33.44
N SER A 94 23.31 -12.26 -33.95
CA SER A 94 23.45 -12.61 -35.40
C SER A 94 22.17 -13.12 -36.05
N GLY A 95 21.22 -13.71 -35.25
CA GLY A 95 19.90 -14.13 -35.72
C GLY A 95 18.84 -13.03 -35.76
N GLY A 96 19.21 -11.75 -35.65
CA GLY A 96 18.26 -10.61 -35.64
C GLY A 96 17.52 -10.40 -34.34
N ARG A 97 17.68 -11.28 -33.37
CA ARG A 97 17.07 -11.14 -32.03
C ARG A 97 17.71 -9.98 -31.29
N ARG A 98 16.88 -9.22 -30.57
CA ARG A 98 17.33 -8.13 -29.70
C ARG A 98 17.00 -8.44 -28.25
N PHE A 99 17.94 -8.11 -27.37
CA PHE A 99 17.74 -8.15 -25.94
C PHE A 99 18.14 -6.80 -25.34
N ILE A 100 17.18 -6.13 -24.70
CA ILE A 100 17.35 -4.78 -24.17
C ILE A 100 17.36 -4.85 -22.65
N THR A 101 18.35 -4.21 -22.05
CA THR A 101 18.49 -4.08 -20.59
C THR A 101 18.66 -2.60 -20.21
N GLY A 102 18.59 -2.28 -18.91
CA GLY A 102 18.67 -0.91 -18.42
C GLY A 102 17.33 -0.15 -18.51
N ASN A 103 16.31 -0.77 -19.10
CA ASN A 103 14.96 -0.20 -19.11
C ASN A 103 14.31 -0.30 -17.74
N ARG A 104 13.72 0.80 -17.30
CA ARG A 104 12.92 0.86 -16.05
C ARG A 104 11.45 0.48 -16.25
N CYS A 105 10.98 0.43 -17.48
CA CYS A 105 9.62 0.04 -17.87
C CYS A 105 9.61 -0.69 -19.21
N GLU A 106 8.49 -1.31 -19.58
CA GLU A 106 8.33 -2.06 -20.83
C GLU A 106 8.47 -1.17 -22.09
N ARG A 107 8.21 0.14 -21.99
CA ARG A 107 8.38 1.09 -23.12
C ARG A 107 9.79 1.08 -23.69
N GLY A 108 10.80 0.86 -22.84
CA GLY A 108 12.20 0.77 -23.26
C GLY A 108 12.57 -0.52 -24.00
N LEU A 109 11.68 -1.51 -24.06
CA LEU A 109 11.96 -2.80 -24.73
C LEU A 109 11.71 -2.77 -26.24
N GLY A 110 11.21 -1.67 -26.80
CA GLY A 110 10.93 -1.55 -28.23
C GLY A 110 9.88 -2.55 -28.73
N LYS A 111 9.02 -3.06 -27.85
CA LYS A 111 7.87 -3.87 -28.25
C LYS A 111 6.89 -2.98 -28.99
N GLU A 112 6.44 -3.42 -30.15
CA GLU A 112 5.34 -2.79 -30.87
C GLU A 112 4.12 -2.66 -29.96
N LYS A 113 3.44 -1.52 -30.03
CA LYS A 113 2.17 -1.35 -29.31
C LYS A 113 1.20 -2.41 -29.83
N ASN A 114 0.65 -3.21 -28.92
CA ASN A 114 -0.49 -4.06 -29.28
C ASN A 114 -1.58 -3.16 -29.90
N GLU A 115 -2.12 -3.56 -31.04
CA GLU A 115 -3.20 -2.82 -31.72
C GLU A 115 -4.44 -2.69 -30.83
N ASN A 116 -4.68 -3.65 -29.93
CA ASN A 116 -5.73 -3.63 -28.90
C ASN A 116 -5.12 -3.94 -27.52
N PRO A 117 -4.55 -2.95 -26.83
CA PRO A 117 -4.01 -3.18 -25.50
C PRO A 117 -5.14 -3.50 -24.50
N ALA A 118 -4.83 -4.35 -23.52
CA ALA A 118 -5.75 -4.61 -22.41
C ALA A 118 -6.09 -3.29 -21.69
N PRO A 119 -7.35 -3.10 -21.22
CA PRO A 119 -7.76 -1.90 -20.50
C PRO A 119 -6.85 -1.58 -19.31
N ASN A 120 -6.41 -0.32 -19.20
CA ASN A 120 -5.61 0.18 -18.09
C ASN A 120 -6.32 1.38 -17.44
N LEU A 121 -7.00 1.13 -16.32
CA LEU A 121 -7.75 2.16 -15.62
C LEU A 121 -6.87 3.15 -14.86
N TYR A 122 -5.60 2.84 -14.61
CA TYR A 122 -4.65 3.82 -14.09
C TYR A 122 -4.39 4.96 -15.07
N GLU A 123 -4.29 4.65 -16.36
CA GLU A 123 -4.16 5.65 -17.41
C GLU A 123 -5.45 6.48 -17.55
N TYR A 124 -6.61 5.81 -17.59
CA TYR A 124 -7.91 6.47 -17.61
C TYR A 124 -8.09 7.42 -16.40
N LYS A 125 -7.77 6.95 -15.18
CA LYS A 125 -7.85 7.75 -13.95
C LYS A 125 -6.97 8.99 -14.02
N ARG A 126 -5.72 8.88 -14.51
CA ARG A 126 -4.81 10.03 -14.66
C ARG A 126 -5.40 11.12 -15.55
N HIS A 127 -5.93 10.71 -16.71
CA HIS A 127 -6.58 11.64 -17.63
C HIS A 127 -7.84 12.27 -17.02
N ARG A 128 -8.70 11.46 -16.43
CA ARG A 128 -9.95 11.96 -15.84
C ARG A 128 -9.72 12.90 -14.64
N LEU A 129 -8.63 12.70 -13.90
CA LEU A 129 -8.27 13.56 -12.77
C LEU A 129 -7.69 14.90 -13.18
N PHE A 130 -6.88 14.96 -14.24
CA PHE A 130 -6.01 16.11 -14.47
C PHE A 130 -6.19 16.81 -15.81
N ASP A 131 -6.92 16.23 -16.77
CA ASP A 131 -7.10 16.84 -18.10
C ASP A 131 -8.23 17.88 -18.07
N TYR A 132 -8.01 18.94 -17.29
CA TYR A 132 -8.88 20.12 -17.22
C TYR A 132 -8.17 21.30 -17.85
N GLU A 133 -8.93 22.14 -18.56
CA GLU A 133 -8.43 23.36 -19.18
C GLU A 133 -8.45 24.54 -18.20
N PRO A 134 -7.28 25.09 -17.79
CA PRO A 134 -7.26 26.25 -16.90
C PRO A 134 -7.73 27.53 -17.61
N LEU A 135 -8.26 28.46 -16.85
CA LEU A 135 -8.61 29.79 -17.38
C LEU A 135 -7.42 30.43 -18.10
N THR A 136 -7.68 31.17 -19.17
CA THR A 136 -6.66 32.02 -19.79
C THR A 136 -6.29 33.19 -18.86
N ALA A 137 -5.20 33.90 -19.16
CA ALA A 137 -4.78 35.05 -18.35
C ALA A 137 -5.86 36.15 -18.31
N GLU A 138 -6.59 36.33 -19.42
CA GLU A 138 -7.66 37.31 -19.51
C GLU A 138 -8.93 36.92 -18.74
N GLN A 139 -9.19 35.64 -18.63
CA GLN A 139 -10.33 35.08 -17.88
C GLN A 139 -10.07 35.02 -16.38
N ALA A 140 -8.79 34.93 -15.97
CA ALA A 140 -8.37 34.81 -14.57
C ALA A 140 -8.42 36.18 -13.86
N THR A 141 -9.61 36.62 -13.49
CA THR A 141 -9.83 37.95 -12.88
C THR A 141 -9.21 38.11 -11.48
N ARG A 142 -8.84 37.02 -10.82
CA ARG A 142 -8.29 36.99 -9.45
C ARG A 142 -6.86 36.48 -9.35
N GLY A 143 -6.19 36.27 -10.49
CA GLY A 143 -4.81 35.81 -10.50
C GLY A 143 -4.66 34.29 -10.57
N THR A 144 -3.54 33.77 -10.05
CA THR A 144 -3.09 32.39 -10.20
C THR A 144 -3.02 31.67 -8.86
N VAL A 145 -3.43 30.40 -8.85
CA VAL A 145 -3.25 29.50 -7.70
C VAL A 145 -2.42 28.29 -8.11
N GLY A 146 -1.36 28.02 -7.38
CA GLY A 146 -0.55 26.81 -7.54
C GLY A 146 -1.15 25.64 -6.76
N ILE A 147 -1.36 24.51 -7.42
CA ILE A 147 -1.80 23.26 -6.78
C ILE A 147 -0.72 22.20 -7.02
N PRO A 148 -0.10 21.63 -5.95
CA PRO A 148 0.86 20.54 -6.11
C PRO A 148 0.13 19.23 -6.46
N ARG A 149 0.60 18.49 -7.47
CA ARG A 149 0.07 17.17 -7.89
C ARG A 149 0.58 16.07 -6.98
N VAL A 150 0.15 16.07 -5.72
CA VAL A 150 0.67 15.20 -4.68
C VAL A 150 -0.42 14.65 -3.77
N LEU A 151 -0.13 13.52 -3.14
CA LEU A 151 -0.96 12.91 -2.10
C LEU A 151 -2.48 12.96 -2.46
N ASN A 152 -3.28 13.65 -1.66
CA ASN A 152 -4.73 13.71 -1.88
C ASN A 152 -5.18 14.43 -3.14
N MET A 153 -4.33 15.21 -3.78
CA MET A 153 -4.68 15.80 -5.08
C MET A 153 -4.89 14.74 -6.16
N TRP A 154 -4.44 13.51 -5.95
CA TRP A 154 -4.76 12.35 -6.78
C TRP A 154 -6.17 11.78 -6.54
N GLU A 155 -6.97 12.43 -5.71
CA GLU A 155 -8.39 12.16 -5.50
C GLU A 155 -9.22 13.44 -5.61
N ASP A 156 -8.75 14.53 -4.98
CA ASP A 156 -9.53 15.72 -4.72
C ASP A 156 -9.35 16.82 -5.79
N TYR A 157 -8.42 16.64 -6.74
CA TYR A 157 -8.12 17.68 -7.74
C TYR A 157 -9.33 18.15 -8.55
N PRO A 158 -10.28 17.30 -9.00
CA PRO A 158 -11.48 17.74 -9.70
C PRO A 158 -12.30 18.75 -8.89
N PHE A 159 -12.41 18.54 -7.58
CA PHE A 159 -13.07 19.49 -6.68
C PHE A 159 -12.32 20.83 -6.64
N TRP A 160 -11.01 20.81 -6.38
CA TRP A 160 -10.22 22.04 -6.21
C TRP A 160 -10.07 22.80 -7.52
N PHE A 161 -9.87 22.12 -8.63
CA PHE A 161 -9.84 22.76 -9.94
C PHE A 161 -11.13 23.52 -10.23
N THR A 162 -12.28 22.89 -10.04
CA THR A 162 -13.59 23.48 -10.28
C THR A 162 -13.86 24.65 -9.32
N PHE A 163 -13.52 24.48 -8.04
CA PHE A 163 -13.66 25.53 -7.03
C PHE A 163 -12.90 26.80 -7.41
N PHE A 164 -11.61 26.68 -7.72
CA PHE A 164 -10.79 27.85 -8.06
C PHE A 164 -11.18 28.48 -9.40
N THR A 165 -11.49 27.67 -10.39
CA THR A 165 -11.96 28.15 -11.69
C THR A 165 -13.27 28.95 -11.56
N LYS A 166 -14.21 28.50 -10.74
CA LYS A 166 -15.47 29.20 -10.46
C LYS A 166 -15.26 30.50 -9.72
N LEU A 167 -14.26 30.61 -8.88
CA LEU A 167 -13.86 31.84 -8.20
C LEU A 167 -13.07 32.81 -9.11
N GLY A 168 -12.73 32.42 -10.34
CA GLY A 168 -11.98 33.25 -11.28
C GLY A 168 -10.44 33.19 -11.09
N TYR A 169 -9.91 32.17 -10.46
CA TYR A 169 -8.48 31.90 -10.39
C TYR A 169 -8.03 30.96 -11.52
N ARG A 170 -6.89 31.27 -12.12
CA ARG A 170 -6.20 30.33 -13.01
C ARG A 170 -5.43 29.30 -12.17
N VAL A 171 -5.76 28.04 -12.35
CA VAL A 171 -5.06 26.94 -11.67
C VAL A 171 -3.77 26.61 -12.41
N VAL A 172 -2.66 26.64 -11.70
CA VAL A 172 -1.34 26.17 -12.15
C VAL A 172 -1.05 24.87 -11.42
N LEU A 173 -1.18 23.75 -12.13
CA LEU A 173 -0.90 22.43 -11.59
C LEU A 173 0.57 22.07 -11.81
N SER A 174 1.25 21.56 -10.78
CA SER A 174 2.62 21.05 -10.97
C SER A 174 2.64 19.83 -11.90
N PRO A 175 3.75 19.52 -12.60
CA PRO A 175 3.83 18.43 -13.56
C PRO A 175 3.66 17.06 -12.88
N TYR A 176 3.67 15.97 -13.65
CA TYR A 176 3.82 14.63 -13.10
C TYR A 176 5.16 14.50 -12.38
N SER A 177 5.17 13.70 -11.32
CA SER A 177 6.39 13.44 -10.56
C SER A 177 7.47 12.79 -11.44
N THR A 178 8.69 13.22 -11.22
CA THR A 178 9.90 12.66 -11.83
C THR A 178 11.04 12.73 -10.83
N LYS A 179 12.12 12.02 -11.10
CA LYS A 179 13.32 12.14 -10.27
C LYS A 179 13.85 13.58 -10.20
N ALA A 180 13.75 14.35 -11.29
CA ALA A 180 14.16 15.76 -11.30
C ALA A 180 13.27 16.63 -10.38
N ILE A 181 11.97 16.34 -10.29
CA ILE A 181 11.08 17.00 -9.33
C ILE A 181 11.47 16.61 -7.90
N PHE A 182 11.75 15.33 -7.62
CA PHE A 182 12.22 14.90 -6.32
C PHE A 182 13.50 15.63 -5.89
N GLU A 183 14.50 15.67 -6.77
CA GLU A 183 15.79 16.32 -6.54
C GLU A 183 15.65 17.81 -6.21
N LYS A 184 14.70 18.52 -6.84
CA LYS A 184 14.41 19.94 -6.52
C LYS A 184 14.05 20.20 -5.06
N GLY A 185 13.36 19.25 -4.43
CA GLY A 185 12.88 19.41 -3.06
C GLY A 185 13.76 18.77 -2.00
N MET A 186 14.82 18.08 -2.39
CA MET A 186 15.58 17.17 -1.52
C MET A 186 16.16 17.85 -0.29
N GLU A 187 16.66 19.08 -0.44
CA GLU A 187 17.29 19.83 0.66
C GLU A 187 16.32 20.22 1.78
N SER A 188 15.04 20.36 1.47
CA SER A 188 14.00 20.74 2.44
C SER A 188 13.33 19.56 3.15
N ILE A 189 13.69 18.30 2.80
CA ILE A 189 13.12 17.09 3.40
C ILE A 189 13.72 16.88 4.80
N PRO A 190 12.94 16.98 5.89
CA PRO A 190 13.51 16.96 7.25
C PRO A 190 13.79 15.55 7.77
N SER A 191 13.29 14.50 7.11
CA SER A 191 13.43 13.12 7.59
C SER A 191 13.48 12.11 6.45
N GLU A 192 14.49 11.26 6.48
CA GLU A 192 14.64 10.12 5.56
C GLU A 192 13.55 9.05 5.75
N SER A 193 12.97 8.96 6.94
CA SER A 193 12.00 7.91 7.29
C SER A 193 10.57 8.18 6.78
N VAL A 194 10.29 9.36 6.21
CA VAL A 194 8.99 9.66 5.63
C VAL A 194 8.82 8.91 4.29
N CYS A 195 7.58 8.51 3.97
CA CYS A 195 7.31 7.79 2.73
C CYS A 195 7.63 8.61 1.48
N TYR A 196 8.04 7.94 0.40
CA TYR A 196 8.42 8.57 -0.86
C TYR A 196 7.37 9.53 -1.45
N PRO A 197 6.04 9.19 -1.44
CA PRO A 197 5.00 10.13 -1.88
C PRO A 197 4.99 11.46 -1.13
N ALA A 198 5.34 11.47 0.14
CA ALA A 198 5.44 12.70 0.92
C ALA A 198 6.73 13.49 0.59
N LYS A 199 7.86 12.82 0.37
CA LYS A 199 9.11 13.46 -0.07
C LYS A 199 8.93 14.22 -1.38
N LEU A 200 8.14 13.70 -2.31
CA LEU A 200 7.83 14.34 -3.59
C LEU A 200 7.12 15.68 -3.44
N VAL A 201 6.36 15.90 -2.36
CA VAL A 201 5.65 17.17 -2.12
C VAL A 201 6.60 18.36 -2.16
N HIS A 202 7.78 18.23 -1.55
CA HIS A 202 8.80 19.30 -1.50
C HIS A 202 9.17 19.78 -2.90
N GLY A 203 9.47 18.88 -3.81
CA GLY A 203 9.84 19.21 -5.19
C GLY A 203 8.70 19.86 -5.98
N HIS A 204 7.46 19.42 -5.77
CA HIS A 204 6.28 20.02 -6.40
C HIS A 204 6.03 21.46 -5.90
N ILE A 205 6.25 21.71 -4.60
CA ILE A 205 6.15 23.06 -4.03
C ILE A 205 7.26 23.96 -4.59
N MET A 206 8.50 23.48 -4.65
CA MET A 206 9.61 24.23 -5.27
C MET A 206 9.33 24.58 -6.73
N TYR A 207 8.77 23.64 -7.49
CA TYR A 207 8.34 23.92 -8.87
C TYR A 207 7.30 25.06 -8.94
N LEU A 208 6.27 25.04 -8.09
CA LEU A 208 5.23 26.07 -8.09
C LEU A 208 5.78 27.45 -7.68
N ILE A 209 6.72 27.49 -6.76
CA ILE A 209 7.45 28.73 -6.39
C ILE A 209 8.19 29.30 -7.62
N GLU A 210 8.85 28.44 -8.40
CA GLU A 210 9.53 28.87 -9.64
C GLU A 210 8.57 29.38 -10.72
N GLN A 211 7.32 28.89 -10.74
CA GLN A 211 6.28 29.39 -11.66
C GLN A 211 5.76 30.78 -11.31
N GLY A 212 6.08 31.29 -10.13
CA GLY A 212 5.68 32.64 -9.71
C GLY A 212 4.17 32.81 -9.53
N VAL A 213 3.49 31.79 -9.00
CA VAL A 213 2.05 31.85 -8.70
C VAL A 213 1.76 32.82 -7.56
N ASP A 214 0.57 33.45 -7.54
CA ASP A 214 0.21 34.43 -6.51
C ASP A 214 0.10 33.80 -5.12
N PHE A 215 -0.36 32.54 -5.06
CA PHE A 215 -0.33 31.72 -3.85
C PHE A 215 -0.35 30.24 -4.18
N ILE A 216 0.09 29.41 -3.22
CA ILE A 216 0.03 27.97 -3.31
C ILE A 216 -1.04 27.47 -2.35
N PHE A 217 -1.93 26.60 -2.82
CA PHE A 217 -2.96 25.96 -2.01
C PHE A 217 -2.64 24.48 -1.80
N TYR A 218 -2.39 24.11 -0.56
CA TYR A 218 -2.12 22.74 -0.16
C TYR A 218 -2.73 22.43 1.22
N PRO A 219 -4.01 21.99 1.27
CA PRO A 219 -4.71 21.75 2.52
C PRO A 219 -4.26 20.45 3.20
N GLY A 220 -4.37 20.39 4.53
CA GLY A 220 -4.30 19.17 5.31
C GLY A 220 -5.69 18.55 5.43
N ILE A 221 -5.89 17.36 4.91
CA ILE A 221 -7.18 16.67 4.93
C ILE A 221 -7.19 15.63 6.03
N VAL A 222 -7.90 15.91 7.12
CA VAL A 222 -7.98 15.01 8.29
C VAL A 222 -9.02 13.92 8.07
N TYR A 223 -10.21 14.31 7.61
CA TYR A 223 -11.31 13.42 7.31
C TYR A 223 -11.66 13.51 5.84
N GLU A 224 -11.66 12.37 5.20
CA GLU A 224 -12.17 12.22 3.85
C GLU A 224 -13.68 12.08 3.84
N ARG A 225 -14.25 12.15 2.65
CA ARG A 225 -15.60 11.73 2.44
C ARG A 225 -15.78 10.26 2.81
N ARG A 226 -16.88 9.95 3.48
CA ARG A 226 -17.23 8.58 3.87
C ARG A 226 -17.75 7.78 2.68
N ASP A 227 -16.96 6.82 2.20
CA ASP A 227 -17.37 5.93 1.10
C ASP A 227 -18.30 4.80 1.57
N SER A 228 -18.08 4.29 2.79
CA SER A 228 -18.91 3.26 3.40
C SER A 228 -19.49 3.75 4.73
N ALA A 229 -20.82 3.77 4.82
CA ALA A 229 -21.52 4.12 6.08
C ALA A 229 -21.24 3.11 7.21
N ALA A 230 -20.83 1.89 6.86
CA ALA A 230 -20.53 0.82 7.81
C ALA A 230 -19.07 0.84 8.30
N ALA A 231 -18.21 1.69 7.73
CA ALA A 231 -16.83 1.87 8.22
C ALA A 231 -16.83 2.53 9.61
N ASP A 232 -15.88 2.17 10.46
CA ASP A 232 -15.75 2.72 11.82
C ASP A 232 -15.43 4.23 11.79
N ASN A 233 -14.65 4.68 10.81
CA ASN A 233 -14.29 6.08 10.62
C ASN A 233 -13.83 6.34 9.16
N ASN A 234 -13.50 7.60 8.85
CA ASN A 234 -13.08 8.08 7.54
C ASN A 234 -11.83 8.97 7.61
N TYR A 235 -10.88 8.60 8.42
CA TYR A 235 -9.59 9.29 8.53
C TYR A 235 -8.76 9.17 7.25
N ASN A 236 -7.95 10.19 7.03
CA ASN A 236 -6.78 10.09 6.18
C ASN A 236 -5.57 9.51 6.94
N CYS A 237 -4.50 9.18 6.23
CA CYS A 237 -3.26 8.85 6.89
C CYS A 237 -2.67 10.10 7.59
N PRO A 238 -1.92 9.94 8.69
CA PRO A 238 -1.34 11.08 9.41
C PRO A 238 -0.48 12.00 8.55
N ILE A 239 0.23 11.44 7.55
CA ILE A 239 1.04 12.23 6.61
C ILE A 239 0.16 13.15 5.77
N VAL A 240 -0.87 12.62 5.12
CA VAL A 240 -1.81 13.43 4.31
C VAL A 240 -2.48 14.51 5.18
N ALA A 241 -2.83 14.17 6.42
CA ALA A 241 -3.51 15.07 7.32
C ALA A 241 -2.66 16.27 7.77
N SER A 242 -1.33 16.15 7.82
CA SER A 242 -0.48 17.17 8.47
C SER A 242 0.77 17.59 7.70
N TYR A 243 1.04 17.02 6.54
CA TYR A 243 2.29 17.29 5.82
C TYR A 243 2.37 18.71 5.24
N ASN A 244 1.23 19.37 5.08
CA ASN A 244 1.14 20.79 4.75
C ASN A 244 1.87 21.68 5.77
N GLU A 245 1.79 21.35 7.07
CA GLU A 245 2.55 22.05 8.12
C GLU A 245 4.05 21.75 8.05
N ASN A 246 4.41 20.53 7.68
CA ASN A 246 5.80 20.17 7.45
C ASN A 246 6.41 21.04 6.33
N ILE A 247 5.72 21.14 5.19
CA ILE A 247 6.13 22.01 4.07
C ILE A 247 6.31 23.46 4.52
N LYS A 248 5.30 24.03 5.18
CA LYS A 248 5.31 25.42 5.65
C LYS A 248 6.51 25.76 6.53
N ASN A 249 6.98 24.78 7.31
CA ASN A 249 8.05 24.99 8.27
C ASN A 249 9.45 24.67 7.72
N ASN A 250 9.57 23.85 6.66
CA ASN A 250 10.86 23.36 6.16
C ASN A 250 11.22 23.88 4.77
N VAL A 251 10.28 24.45 3.99
CA VAL A 251 10.57 25.06 2.69
C VAL A 251 10.83 26.56 2.91
N GLU A 252 12.08 26.95 3.05
CA GLU A 252 12.49 28.32 3.34
C GLU A 252 12.12 29.30 2.22
N ASP A 253 12.20 28.86 0.97
CA ASP A 253 11.84 29.63 -0.24
C ASP A 253 10.45 30.25 -0.18
N LEU A 254 9.49 29.64 0.52
CA LEU A 254 8.16 30.21 0.73
C LEU A 254 8.21 31.58 1.43
N LYS A 255 9.12 31.72 2.40
CA LYS A 255 9.33 32.96 3.16
C LYS A 255 10.24 33.91 2.41
N GLU A 256 11.36 33.43 1.88
CA GLU A 256 12.34 34.25 1.16
C GLU A 256 11.75 34.94 -0.07
N LYS A 257 10.93 34.21 -0.84
CA LYS A 257 10.26 34.74 -2.03
C LYS A 257 8.89 35.35 -1.74
N ASN A 258 8.49 35.42 -0.46
CA ASN A 258 7.22 35.97 0.00
C ASN A 258 5.98 35.35 -0.72
N ILE A 259 6.01 34.05 -0.95
CA ILE A 259 4.89 33.31 -1.56
C ILE A 259 3.84 32.99 -0.49
N LYS A 260 2.60 33.41 -0.71
CA LYS A 260 1.49 33.06 0.18
C LYS A 260 1.21 31.58 0.10
N PHE A 261 1.41 30.87 1.22
CA PHE A 261 1.13 29.45 1.33
C PHE A 261 -0.14 29.21 2.15
N MET A 262 -1.21 28.77 1.49
CA MET A 262 -2.50 28.48 2.10
C MET A 262 -2.61 27.00 2.39
N ASN A 263 -2.59 26.67 3.67
CA ASN A 263 -2.55 25.29 4.14
C ASN A 263 -3.62 24.99 5.22
N PRO A 264 -4.91 25.29 4.96
CA PRO A 264 -5.95 25.06 5.94
C PRO A 264 -6.10 23.58 6.26
N PHE A 265 -6.46 23.27 7.54
CA PHE A 265 -6.93 21.95 7.90
C PHE A 265 -8.41 21.82 7.54
N LEU A 266 -8.74 20.76 6.80
CA LEU A 266 -10.08 20.53 6.26
C LEU A 266 -10.61 19.15 6.66
N SER A 267 -11.94 19.09 6.72
CA SER A 267 -12.71 17.86 6.72
C SER A 267 -13.61 17.86 5.49
N LEU A 268 -13.47 16.85 4.66
CA LEU A 268 -14.29 16.65 3.46
C LEU A 268 -15.54 15.79 3.75
N ASP A 269 -15.80 15.52 5.02
CA ASP A 269 -16.92 14.67 5.46
C ASP A 269 -18.31 15.28 5.09
N LYS A 270 -18.45 16.61 5.20
CA LYS A 270 -19.70 17.33 4.95
C LYS A 270 -19.44 18.62 4.19
N ILE A 271 -20.27 18.85 3.17
CA ILE A 271 -20.17 20.03 2.30
C ILE A 271 -20.33 21.35 3.09
N GLU A 272 -21.20 21.38 4.11
CA GLU A 272 -21.41 22.56 4.95
C GLU A 272 -20.15 22.97 5.70
N THR A 273 -19.37 22.00 6.16
CA THR A 273 -18.09 22.25 6.85
C THR A 273 -17.09 22.88 5.89
N ILE A 274 -17.04 22.40 4.65
CA ILE A 274 -16.16 22.95 3.61
C ILE A 274 -16.60 24.37 3.25
N ILE A 275 -17.91 24.62 3.03
CA ILE A 275 -18.43 25.95 2.73
C ILE A 275 -18.01 26.94 3.82
N LYS A 276 -18.23 26.59 5.09
CA LYS A 276 -17.84 27.44 6.22
C LYS A 276 -16.33 27.72 6.19
N ARG A 277 -15.52 26.68 6.10
CA ARG A 277 -14.07 26.84 6.15
C ARG A 277 -13.52 27.63 4.98
N MET A 278 -14.00 27.37 3.75
CA MET A 278 -13.59 28.15 2.58
C MET A 278 -14.07 29.61 2.66
N THR A 279 -15.22 29.86 3.28
CA THR A 279 -15.68 31.24 3.55
C THR A 279 -14.72 31.96 4.49
N ASP A 280 -14.29 31.31 5.57
CA ASP A 280 -13.31 31.87 6.52
C ASP A 280 -11.96 32.20 5.84
N GLU A 281 -11.52 31.40 4.87
CA GLU A 281 -10.24 31.57 4.17
C GLU A 281 -10.32 32.62 3.02
N PHE A 282 -11.43 32.66 2.27
CA PHE A 282 -11.48 33.42 1.01
C PHE A 282 -12.26 34.74 1.08
N VAL A 283 -13.10 34.96 2.09
CA VAL A 283 -13.70 36.29 2.30
C VAL A 283 -12.65 37.36 2.60
N PRO A 284 -11.59 37.09 3.43
CA PRO A 284 -10.51 38.05 3.60
C PRO A 284 -9.68 38.30 2.33
N MET A 285 -9.78 37.43 1.32
CA MET A 285 -9.18 37.59 0.00
C MET A 285 -10.07 38.35 -1.01
N GLY A 286 -11.23 38.84 -0.57
CA GLY A 286 -12.14 39.62 -1.41
C GLY A 286 -13.14 38.78 -2.20
N CYS A 287 -13.36 37.51 -1.86
CA CYS A 287 -14.41 36.68 -2.46
C CYS A 287 -15.74 36.86 -1.70
N ASP A 288 -16.86 36.91 -2.42
CA ASP A 288 -18.20 36.95 -1.81
C ASP A 288 -18.60 35.57 -1.26
N ALA A 289 -19.26 35.54 -0.11
CA ALA A 289 -19.64 34.27 0.54
C ALA A 289 -20.62 33.42 -0.32
N LYS A 290 -21.46 34.05 -1.15
CA LYS A 290 -22.37 33.33 -2.05
C LYS A 290 -21.60 32.73 -3.23
N GLU A 291 -20.60 33.45 -3.76
CA GLU A 291 -19.69 32.89 -4.78
C GLU A 291 -18.91 31.72 -4.25
N ILE A 292 -18.37 31.82 -3.04
CA ILE A 292 -17.64 30.71 -2.38
C ILE A 292 -18.55 29.49 -2.23
N LYS A 293 -19.77 29.68 -1.72
CA LYS A 293 -20.75 28.61 -1.60
C LYS A 293 -21.03 27.94 -2.96
N ALA A 294 -21.31 28.73 -3.98
CA ALA A 294 -21.56 28.21 -5.33
C ALA A 294 -20.36 27.49 -5.94
N ALA A 295 -19.14 27.96 -5.65
CA ALA A 295 -17.91 27.32 -6.09
C ALA A 295 -17.66 25.97 -5.38
N VAL A 296 -17.93 25.88 -4.07
CA VAL A 296 -17.87 24.63 -3.33
C VAL A 296 -18.90 23.62 -3.83
N GLU A 297 -20.14 24.05 -4.05
CA GLU A 297 -21.21 23.18 -4.58
C GLU A 297 -20.86 22.65 -5.98
N ALA A 298 -20.29 23.50 -6.85
CA ALA A 298 -19.84 23.09 -8.18
C ALA A 298 -18.66 22.10 -8.11
N GLY A 299 -17.68 22.37 -7.24
CA GLY A 299 -16.54 21.46 -7.01
C GLY A 299 -16.99 20.11 -6.47
N TRP A 300 -17.95 20.12 -5.53
CA TRP A 300 -18.52 18.89 -4.98
C TRP A 300 -19.23 18.06 -6.06
N ALA A 301 -20.03 18.71 -6.91
CA ALA A 301 -20.70 18.03 -8.02
C ALA A 301 -19.70 17.41 -9.00
N GLU A 302 -18.60 18.11 -9.33
CA GLU A 302 -17.58 17.58 -10.23
C GLU A 302 -16.81 16.42 -9.61
N TRP A 303 -16.57 16.46 -8.30
CA TRP A 303 -15.97 15.33 -7.61
C TRP A 303 -16.89 14.08 -7.61
N GLU A 304 -18.22 14.27 -7.46
CA GLU A 304 -19.20 13.20 -7.65
C GLU A 304 -19.18 12.64 -9.07
N ASN A 305 -19.11 13.51 -10.08
CA ASN A 305 -19.01 13.10 -11.48
C ASN A 305 -17.75 12.27 -11.72
N PHE A 306 -16.60 12.70 -11.20
CA PHE A 306 -15.36 11.92 -11.28
C PHE A 306 -15.53 10.51 -10.70
N ARG A 307 -16.10 10.39 -9.50
CA ARG A 307 -16.34 9.10 -8.86
C ARG A 307 -17.30 8.23 -9.68
N HIS A 308 -18.38 8.83 -10.17
CA HIS A 308 -19.33 8.11 -11.01
C HIS A 308 -18.66 7.58 -12.29
N ASP A 309 -17.83 8.39 -12.93
CA ASP A 309 -17.09 7.98 -14.14
C ASP A 309 -16.13 6.83 -13.84
N MET A 310 -15.43 6.86 -12.71
CA MET A 310 -14.56 5.76 -12.30
C MET A 310 -15.35 4.46 -12.04
N HIS A 311 -16.50 4.54 -11.34
CA HIS A 311 -17.36 3.39 -11.10
C HIS A 311 -17.89 2.80 -12.41
N LYS A 312 -18.45 3.63 -13.27
CA LYS A 312 -18.96 3.23 -14.59
C LYS A 312 -17.86 2.56 -15.43
N LYS A 313 -16.66 3.17 -15.46
CA LYS A 313 -15.53 2.60 -16.21
C LYS A 313 -15.07 1.25 -15.64
N GLY A 314 -15.11 1.09 -14.32
CA GLY A 314 -14.87 -0.19 -13.64
C GLY A 314 -15.88 -1.26 -14.06
N GLU A 315 -17.17 -0.96 -14.00
CA GLU A 315 -18.26 -1.87 -14.40
C GLU A 315 -18.14 -2.28 -15.87
N GLU A 316 -17.91 -1.32 -16.77
CA GLU A 316 -17.67 -1.58 -18.20
C GLU A 316 -16.49 -2.51 -18.40
N THR A 317 -15.38 -2.30 -17.66
CA THR A 317 -14.18 -3.11 -17.77
C THR A 317 -14.41 -4.53 -17.23
N VAL A 318 -15.08 -4.68 -16.10
CA VAL A 318 -15.44 -6.00 -15.54
C VAL A 318 -16.31 -6.79 -16.51
N LYS A 319 -17.29 -6.13 -17.13
CA LYS A 319 -18.13 -6.73 -18.18
C LYS A 319 -17.29 -7.14 -19.39
N TYR A 320 -16.42 -6.25 -19.89
CA TYR A 320 -15.53 -6.54 -21.01
C TYR A 320 -14.65 -7.76 -20.75
N LEU A 321 -14.09 -7.88 -19.54
CA LEU A 321 -13.26 -9.04 -19.16
C LEU A 321 -14.06 -10.36 -19.21
N LYS A 322 -15.30 -10.31 -18.76
CA LYS A 322 -16.19 -11.48 -18.78
C LYS A 322 -16.58 -11.87 -20.22
N ASP A 323 -16.98 -10.89 -21.02
CA ASP A 323 -17.43 -11.11 -22.40
C ASP A 323 -16.30 -11.63 -23.31
N ASN A 324 -15.04 -11.25 -23.03
CA ASN A 324 -13.87 -11.65 -23.81
C ASN A 324 -13.03 -12.76 -23.15
N ASN A 325 -13.49 -13.35 -22.06
CA ASN A 325 -12.78 -14.37 -21.29
C ASN A 325 -11.33 -13.96 -20.93
N MET A 326 -11.16 -12.69 -20.60
CA MET A 326 -9.86 -12.12 -20.24
C MET A 326 -9.64 -12.11 -18.73
N THR A 327 -8.36 -12.12 -18.34
CA THR A 327 -7.95 -11.96 -16.95
C THR A 327 -7.76 -10.49 -16.63
N GLY A 328 -8.22 -10.06 -15.45
CA GLY A 328 -7.97 -8.73 -14.89
C GLY A 328 -7.20 -8.79 -13.58
N ILE A 329 -6.52 -7.71 -13.24
CA ILE A 329 -5.90 -7.50 -11.94
C ILE A 329 -6.43 -6.19 -11.37
N VAL A 330 -7.01 -6.23 -10.17
CA VAL A 330 -7.20 -5.04 -9.36
C VAL A 330 -5.85 -4.73 -8.72
N LEU A 331 -5.22 -3.64 -9.17
CA LEU A 331 -4.00 -3.13 -8.57
C LEU A 331 -4.41 -2.14 -7.47
N GLY A 332 -4.53 -2.62 -6.25
CA GLY A 332 -4.98 -1.83 -5.12
C GLY A 332 -3.86 -0.96 -4.56
N GLY A 333 -4.19 0.29 -4.30
CA GLY A 333 -3.26 1.24 -3.72
C GLY A 333 -4.00 2.43 -3.10
N ARG A 334 -3.29 3.45 -2.72
CA ARG A 334 -3.86 4.74 -2.34
C ARG A 334 -3.93 5.64 -3.58
N PRO A 335 -4.75 6.70 -3.59
CA PRO A 335 -4.92 7.55 -4.77
C PRO A 335 -3.61 7.97 -5.44
N TYR A 336 -2.62 8.41 -4.67
CA TYR A 336 -1.32 8.85 -5.17
C TYR A 336 -0.44 7.73 -5.75
N HIS A 337 -0.79 6.44 -5.57
CA HIS A 337 -0.13 5.34 -6.28
C HIS A 337 -0.45 5.34 -7.78
N ALA A 338 -1.38 6.18 -8.24
CA ALA A 338 -1.60 6.40 -9.66
C ALA A 338 -0.51 7.25 -10.33
N ASP A 339 0.35 7.92 -9.54
CA ASP A 339 1.51 8.65 -10.05
C ASP A 339 2.53 7.67 -10.68
N PRO A 340 2.95 7.91 -11.94
CA PRO A 340 3.90 7.02 -12.64
C PRO A 340 5.27 6.89 -11.97
N GLU A 341 5.73 7.94 -11.28
CA GLU A 341 6.99 7.89 -10.53
C GLU A 341 6.85 7.01 -9.28
N ILE A 342 5.72 7.08 -8.60
CA ILE A 342 5.46 6.29 -7.38
C ILE A 342 5.24 4.81 -7.71
N ASN A 343 4.44 4.50 -8.75
CA ASN A 343 4.14 3.11 -9.13
C ASN A 343 5.18 2.49 -10.07
N HIS A 344 6.18 3.28 -10.52
CA HIS A 344 7.29 2.83 -11.37
C HIS A 344 6.87 2.17 -12.69
N GLY A 345 5.65 2.39 -13.18
CA GLY A 345 5.14 1.75 -14.40
C GLY A 345 4.66 0.31 -14.20
N ILE A 346 4.30 -0.08 -12.97
CA ILE A 346 3.72 -1.40 -12.68
C ILE A 346 2.39 -1.62 -13.43
N PRO A 347 1.46 -0.63 -13.54
CA PRO A 347 0.25 -0.80 -14.35
C PRO A 347 0.56 -1.15 -15.81
N GLU A 348 1.52 -0.46 -16.41
CA GLU A 348 1.97 -0.69 -17.79
C GLU A 348 2.67 -2.05 -17.93
N LEU A 349 3.41 -2.49 -16.92
CA LEU A 349 4.02 -3.82 -16.88
C LEU A 349 2.95 -4.92 -16.91
N ILE A 350 1.90 -4.80 -16.11
CA ILE A 350 0.78 -5.77 -16.06
C ILE A 350 0.03 -5.77 -17.39
N ALA A 351 -0.33 -4.59 -17.92
CA ALA A 351 -1.01 -4.46 -19.20
C ALA A 351 -0.18 -5.05 -20.36
N GLY A 352 1.16 -4.99 -20.29
CA GLY A 352 2.09 -5.59 -21.24
C GLY A 352 1.99 -7.13 -21.32
N TYR A 353 1.41 -7.80 -20.33
CA TYR A 353 1.07 -9.23 -20.36
C TYR A 353 -0.34 -9.51 -20.89
N ASN A 354 -1.00 -8.54 -21.49
CA ASN A 354 -2.39 -8.61 -21.95
C ASN A 354 -3.39 -8.90 -20.83
N ILE A 355 -3.14 -8.32 -19.65
CA ILE A 355 -4.00 -8.40 -18.46
C ILE A 355 -4.55 -7.00 -18.20
N ALA A 356 -5.87 -6.87 -18.06
CA ALA A 356 -6.46 -5.58 -17.74
C ALA A 356 -6.12 -5.15 -16.31
N VAL A 357 -5.89 -3.87 -16.13
CA VAL A 357 -5.56 -3.26 -14.84
C VAL A 357 -6.72 -2.39 -14.38
N LEU A 358 -7.32 -2.76 -13.26
CA LEU A 358 -8.38 -2.00 -12.59
C LEU A 358 -7.79 -1.28 -11.37
N THR A 359 -8.37 -0.14 -11.02
CA THR A 359 -8.06 0.57 -9.77
C THR A 359 -9.02 0.11 -8.66
N GLU A 360 -8.63 0.27 -7.40
CA GLU A 360 -9.48 -0.10 -6.26
C GLU A 360 -10.81 0.68 -6.25
N ASP A 361 -10.78 1.98 -6.57
CA ASP A 361 -11.95 2.86 -6.59
C ASP A 361 -12.92 2.52 -7.73
N SER A 362 -12.42 1.94 -8.81
CA SER A 362 -13.28 1.52 -9.93
C SER A 362 -14.16 0.30 -9.62
N VAL A 363 -13.83 -0.48 -8.57
CA VAL A 363 -14.53 -1.74 -8.24
C VAL A 363 -15.02 -1.84 -6.80
N ALA A 364 -14.55 -0.99 -5.89
CA ALA A 364 -14.88 -1.08 -4.47
C ALA A 364 -16.39 -1.00 -4.20
N HIS A 365 -17.12 -0.16 -4.94
CA HIS A 365 -18.58 -0.01 -4.81
C HIS A 365 -19.36 -1.30 -5.14
N MET A 366 -18.77 -2.22 -5.91
CA MET A 366 -19.34 -3.56 -6.19
C MET A 366 -18.97 -4.58 -5.10
N GLY A 367 -18.10 -4.21 -4.17
CA GLY A 367 -17.71 -5.02 -3.04
C GLY A 367 -18.82 -5.13 -1.99
N HIS A 368 -18.72 -6.15 -1.16
CA HIS A 368 -19.52 -6.26 0.05
C HIS A 368 -18.66 -6.86 1.14
N LEU A 369 -18.13 -5.97 1.96
CA LEU A 369 -17.24 -6.34 3.06
C LEU A 369 -18.04 -6.86 4.26
N GLU A 370 -17.70 -8.05 4.70
CA GLU A 370 -18.23 -8.64 5.93
C GLU A 370 -17.56 -7.99 7.14
N ARG A 371 -18.36 -7.51 8.09
CA ARG A 371 -17.89 -6.88 9.33
C ARG A 371 -18.35 -7.69 10.55
N PRO A 372 -17.63 -7.66 11.69
CA PRO A 372 -16.46 -6.86 11.97
C PRO A 372 -15.18 -7.39 11.32
N THR A 373 -14.36 -6.49 10.83
CA THR A 373 -13.04 -6.75 10.26
C THR A 373 -12.02 -7.07 11.37
N VAL A 374 -10.93 -7.74 11.02
CA VAL A 374 -9.82 -8.01 11.95
C VAL A 374 -9.13 -6.71 12.35
N VAL A 375 -8.93 -5.83 11.37
CA VAL A 375 -8.39 -4.47 11.53
C VAL A 375 -9.55 -3.48 11.66
N ARG A 376 -9.45 -2.48 12.54
CA ARG A 376 -10.45 -1.41 12.61
C ARG A 376 -10.52 -0.67 11.29
N ASP A 377 -11.72 -0.59 10.73
CA ASP A 377 -11.99 0.03 9.43
C ASP A 377 -12.14 1.55 9.59
N GLN A 378 -11.01 2.26 9.73
CA GLN A 378 -10.99 3.67 10.12
C GLN A 378 -10.36 4.63 9.12
N TRP A 379 -9.71 4.13 8.07
CA TRP A 379 -9.07 4.94 7.03
C TRP A 379 -9.77 4.76 5.70
N THR A 380 -10.25 5.84 5.12
CA THR A 380 -11.11 5.82 3.92
C THR A 380 -10.48 5.00 2.78
N TYR A 381 -9.23 5.29 2.41
CA TYR A 381 -8.60 4.61 1.28
C TYR A 381 -8.26 3.14 1.56
N HIS A 382 -8.06 2.76 2.83
CA HIS A 382 -7.88 1.36 3.19
C HIS A 382 -9.20 0.62 3.25
N SER A 383 -10.29 1.26 3.73
CA SER A 383 -11.65 0.72 3.61
C SER A 383 -11.98 0.38 2.17
N ARG A 384 -11.61 1.25 1.22
CA ARG A 384 -11.77 1.04 -0.21
C ARG A 384 -10.99 -0.19 -0.72
N LEU A 385 -9.76 -0.41 -0.20
CA LEU A 385 -8.98 -1.62 -0.50
C LEU A 385 -9.67 -2.90 0.00
N TYR A 386 -10.29 -2.86 1.19
CA TYR A 386 -11.03 -4.01 1.73
C TYR A 386 -12.28 -4.33 0.91
N GLU A 387 -13.05 -3.30 0.52
CA GLU A 387 -14.22 -3.47 -0.34
C GLU A 387 -13.82 -4.01 -1.72
N ALA A 388 -12.74 -3.49 -2.32
CA ALA A 388 -12.20 -4.01 -3.59
C ALA A 388 -11.74 -5.47 -3.46
N ALA A 389 -11.10 -5.87 -2.36
CA ALA A 389 -10.75 -7.25 -2.10
C ALA A 389 -11.99 -8.14 -1.90
N ALA A 390 -13.03 -7.61 -1.23
CA ALA A 390 -14.32 -8.29 -1.07
C ALA A 390 -15.07 -8.47 -2.40
N PHE A 391 -14.88 -7.58 -3.37
CA PHE A 391 -15.34 -7.78 -4.74
C PHE A 391 -14.54 -8.89 -5.42
N VAL A 392 -13.20 -8.80 -5.42
CA VAL A 392 -12.31 -9.73 -6.11
C VAL A 392 -12.45 -11.16 -5.60
N LYS A 393 -12.68 -11.37 -4.30
CA LYS A 393 -12.86 -12.72 -3.73
C LYS A 393 -13.98 -13.53 -4.39
N LYS A 394 -14.94 -12.86 -5.03
CA LYS A 394 -16.09 -13.47 -5.73
C LYS A 394 -15.87 -13.65 -7.23
N GLN A 395 -14.81 -13.10 -7.81
CA GLN A 395 -14.54 -13.12 -9.26
C GLN A 395 -13.57 -14.25 -9.62
N GLU A 396 -13.90 -15.06 -10.61
CA GLU A 396 -13.02 -16.17 -11.04
C GLU A 396 -11.83 -15.67 -11.87
N ASN A 397 -12.06 -14.66 -12.71
CA ASN A 397 -11.11 -14.13 -13.69
C ASN A 397 -10.40 -12.83 -13.28
N ILE A 398 -10.60 -12.35 -12.05
CA ILE A 398 -9.94 -11.14 -11.54
C ILE A 398 -9.13 -11.49 -10.30
N GLU A 399 -7.87 -11.11 -10.28
CA GLU A 399 -6.96 -11.27 -9.14
C GLU A 399 -6.63 -9.91 -8.51
N TYR A 400 -6.00 -9.94 -7.32
CA TYR A 400 -5.68 -8.73 -6.57
C TYR A 400 -4.17 -8.63 -6.33
N VAL A 401 -3.61 -7.47 -6.67
CA VAL A 401 -2.23 -7.11 -6.35
C VAL A 401 -2.25 -5.81 -5.56
N GLN A 402 -1.56 -5.77 -4.43
CA GLN A 402 -1.51 -4.59 -3.57
C GLN A 402 -0.17 -3.86 -3.69
N LEU A 403 -0.22 -2.56 -3.93
CA LEU A 403 0.93 -1.67 -3.83
C LEU A 403 1.09 -1.19 -2.38
N ASN A 404 2.23 -1.45 -1.79
CA ASN A 404 2.58 -1.04 -0.44
C ASN A 404 3.82 -0.17 -0.47
N SER A 405 3.78 0.98 0.21
CA SER A 405 4.98 1.82 0.34
C SER A 405 5.90 1.28 1.44
N PHE A 406 7.21 1.28 1.19
CA PHE A 406 8.21 1.02 2.23
C PHE A 406 8.06 2.01 3.39
N GLY A 407 8.23 1.53 4.62
CA GLY A 407 8.10 2.34 5.83
C GLY A 407 6.68 2.84 6.12
N CYS A 408 5.67 2.40 5.36
CA CYS A 408 4.29 2.78 5.63
C CYS A 408 3.70 1.95 6.76
N GLY A 409 3.62 2.54 7.95
CA GLY A 409 3.05 1.86 9.10
C GLY A 409 1.53 1.61 9.01
N LEU A 410 0.79 2.27 8.11
CA LEU A 410 -0.60 1.93 7.84
C LEU A 410 -0.68 0.63 7.05
N ASP A 411 0.12 0.49 6.00
CA ASP A 411 0.18 -0.75 5.22
C ASP A 411 0.60 -1.94 6.08
N ALA A 412 1.50 -1.72 7.06
CA ALA A 412 1.89 -2.77 8.01
C ALA A 412 0.71 -3.38 8.78
N VAL A 413 -0.37 -2.60 8.98
CA VAL A 413 -1.59 -3.03 9.64
C VAL A 413 -2.61 -3.57 8.64
N THR A 414 -2.86 -2.82 7.57
CA THR A 414 -4.02 -3.01 6.69
C THR A 414 -3.86 -4.13 5.66
N THR A 415 -2.60 -4.48 5.33
CA THR A 415 -2.32 -5.62 4.42
C THR A 415 -2.82 -6.95 4.95
N ASP A 416 -2.85 -7.12 6.25
CA ASP A 416 -3.34 -8.36 6.87
C ASP A 416 -4.84 -8.56 6.64
N GLU A 417 -5.65 -7.48 6.64
CA GLU A 417 -7.07 -7.56 6.34
C GLU A 417 -7.32 -7.97 4.89
N VAL A 418 -6.68 -7.30 3.92
CA VAL A 418 -6.80 -7.66 2.49
C VAL A 418 -6.38 -9.11 2.26
N LYS A 419 -5.27 -9.54 2.89
CA LYS A 419 -4.80 -10.92 2.81
C LYS A 419 -5.83 -11.90 3.37
N ALA A 420 -6.42 -11.61 4.54
CA ALA A 420 -7.42 -12.47 5.16
C ALA A 420 -8.66 -12.62 4.27
N ILE A 421 -9.19 -11.51 3.72
CA ILE A 421 -10.34 -11.52 2.82
C ILE A 421 -10.09 -12.41 1.59
N LEU A 422 -8.93 -12.27 0.95
CA LEU A 422 -8.61 -13.01 -0.28
C LEU A 422 -8.31 -14.48 0.00
N THR A 423 -7.51 -14.78 1.03
CA THR A 423 -7.11 -16.16 1.35
C THR A 423 -8.26 -17.00 1.86
N ALA A 424 -9.24 -16.40 2.55
CA ALA A 424 -10.48 -17.08 2.95
C ALA A 424 -11.24 -17.65 1.74
N ALA A 425 -11.24 -16.94 0.61
CA ALA A 425 -11.83 -17.41 -0.64
C ALA A 425 -10.90 -18.31 -1.47
N GLY A 426 -9.68 -18.59 -0.99
CA GLY A 426 -8.67 -19.34 -1.72
C GLY A 426 -7.99 -18.54 -2.84
N LYS A 427 -8.12 -17.22 -2.86
CA LYS A 427 -7.38 -16.33 -3.78
C LYS A 427 -5.94 -16.16 -3.35
N ILE A 428 -5.07 -15.84 -4.32
CA ILE A 428 -3.67 -15.55 -4.06
C ILE A 428 -3.53 -14.08 -3.68
N TYR A 429 -2.94 -13.80 -2.51
CA TYR A 429 -2.58 -12.44 -2.13
C TYR A 429 -1.17 -12.12 -2.62
N THR A 430 -1.04 -11.08 -3.43
CA THR A 430 0.25 -10.59 -3.94
C THR A 430 0.44 -9.14 -3.54
N ALA A 431 1.51 -8.87 -2.79
CA ALA A 431 1.92 -7.52 -2.42
C ALA A 431 3.22 -7.13 -3.14
N LEU A 432 3.25 -5.92 -3.67
CA LEU A 432 4.42 -5.29 -4.28
C LEU A 432 4.84 -4.11 -3.40
N LYS A 433 6.03 -4.18 -2.83
CA LYS A 433 6.61 -3.05 -2.12
C LYS A 433 7.23 -2.08 -3.12
N ILE A 434 6.85 -0.81 -3.01
CA ILE A 434 7.34 0.31 -3.81
C ILE A 434 8.10 1.28 -2.91
N ASP A 435 9.16 1.86 -3.46
CA ASP A 435 10.09 2.75 -2.77
C ASP A 435 10.58 3.83 -3.74
N GLU A 436 11.42 4.74 -3.28
CA GLU A 436 12.11 5.72 -4.12
C GLU A 436 13.07 5.08 -5.13
N VAL A 437 13.54 3.86 -4.83
CA VAL A 437 14.40 3.10 -5.74
C VAL A 437 13.57 2.25 -6.68
N ASN A 438 13.59 2.62 -7.95
CA ASN A 438 12.89 1.89 -9.00
C ASN A 438 13.59 0.55 -9.30
N ASN A 439 12.97 -0.54 -8.88
CA ASN A 439 13.40 -1.90 -9.24
C ASN A 439 12.23 -2.75 -9.76
N LEU A 440 11.91 -2.59 -11.04
CA LEU A 440 10.87 -3.38 -11.70
C LEU A 440 11.20 -4.88 -11.79
N GLY A 441 12.46 -5.28 -11.60
CA GLY A 441 12.85 -6.68 -11.65
C GLY A 441 12.10 -7.55 -10.63
N ALA A 442 12.04 -7.09 -9.38
CA ALA A 442 11.30 -7.79 -8.31
C ALA A 442 9.78 -7.81 -8.58
N ALA A 443 9.20 -6.69 -9.02
CA ALA A 443 7.79 -6.61 -9.38
C ALA A 443 7.47 -7.57 -10.55
N ARG A 444 8.32 -7.58 -11.58
CA ARG A 444 8.18 -8.47 -12.75
C ARG A 444 8.18 -9.95 -12.36
N ILE A 445 9.10 -10.37 -11.49
CA ILE A 445 9.16 -11.76 -11.01
C ILE A 445 7.87 -12.12 -10.27
N ARG A 446 7.39 -11.26 -9.37
CA ARG A 446 6.16 -11.51 -8.61
C ARG A 446 4.92 -11.56 -9.50
N ILE A 447 4.79 -10.65 -10.47
CA ILE A 447 3.68 -10.65 -11.43
C ILE A 447 3.72 -11.92 -12.31
N ARG A 448 4.89 -12.32 -12.82
CA ARG A 448 5.02 -13.55 -13.61
C ARG A 448 4.70 -14.80 -12.77
N SER A 449 5.12 -14.84 -11.51
CA SER A 449 4.75 -15.92 -10.59
C SER A 449 3.25 -15.98 -10.34
N LEU A 450 2.59 -14.82 -10.20
CA LEU A 450 1.14 -14.75 -10.09
C LEU A 450 0.45 -15.27 -11.36
N ILE A 451 0.90 -14.86 -12.54
CA ILE A 451 0.37 -15.32 -13.82
C ILE A 451 0.48 -16.85 -13.93
N ALA A 452 1.66 -17.40 -13.67
CA ALA A 452 1.86 -18.85 -13.70
C ALA A 452 0.96 -19.60 -12.69
N ALA A 453 0.75 -19.03 -11.50
CA ALA A 453 -0.15 -19.61 -10.52
C ALA A 453 -1.64 -19.52 -10.94
N ILE A 454 -2.03 -18.47 -11.65
CA ILE A 454 -3.38 -18.35 -12.25
C ILE A 454 -3.59 -19.43 -13.31
N GLU A 455 -2.60 -19.64 -14.18
CA GLU A 455 -2.64 -20.68 -15.24
C GLU A 455 -2.73 -22.08 -14.63
N ASP A 456 -1.90 -22.42 -13.66
CA ASP A 456 -1.91 -23.71 -12.94
C ASP A 456 -3.28 -23.97 -12.28
N ARG A 457 -3.89 -22.94 -11.68
CA ARG A 457 -5.24 -23.05 -11.09
C ARG A 457 -6.33 -23.28 -12.15
N LYS A 458 -6.24 -22.63 -13.30
CA LYS A 458 -7.16 -22.86 -14.43
C LYS A 458 -7.02 -24.29 -14.96
N GLU A 459 -5.79 -24.79 -15.17
CA GLU A 459 -5.52 -26.15 -15.60
C GLU A 459 -6.06 -27.19 -14.61
N LYS A 460 -5.89 -26.96 -13.31
CA LYS A 460 -6.37 -27.83 -12.23
C LYS A 460 -7.85 -27.64 -11.89
N ASN A 461 -8.54 -26.73 -12.56
CA ASN A 461 -9.94 -26.39 -12.31
C ASN A 461 -10.27 -26.12 -10.83
N VAL A 462 -9.39 -25.36 -10.15
CA VAL A 462 -9.52 -25.04 -8.72
C VAL A 462 -10.64 -24.03 -8.52
N LYS A 463 -11.69 -24.45 -7.81
CA LYS A 463 -12.84 -23.58 -7.50
C LYS A 463 -12.56 -22.67 -6.31
N LEU A 464 -13.16 -21.48 -6.35
CA LEU A 464 -13.15 -20.56 -5.21
C LEU A 464 -13.89 -21.17 -4.01
N ARG A 465 -13.39 -20.87 -2.82
CA ARG A 465 -13.99 -21.31 -1.55
C ARG A 465 -14.99 -20.25 -1.06
N LYS A 466 -16.04 -20.69 -0.39
CA LYS A 466 -16.90 -19.79 0.39
C LYS A 466 -16.30 -19.69 1.79
N GLY A 467 -15.33 -18.79 1.96
CA GLY A 467 -14.70 -18.52 3.24
C GLY A 467 -15.14 -17.17 3.80
N ASP A 468 -15.26 -17.10 5.12
CA ASP A 468 -15.53 -15.89 5.89
C ASP A 468 -14.24 -15.49 6.64
N ALA A 469 -13.81 -14.24 6.45
CA ALA A 469 -12.68 -13.64 7.13
C ALA A 469 -13.10 -12.78 8.33
N SER A 470 -14.41 -12.74 8.64
CA SER A 470 -14.90 -11.92 9.74
C SER A 470 -14.37 -12.40 11.09
N LEU A 471 -14.10 -11.42 11.96
CA LEU A 471 -13.53 -11.69 13.26
C LEU A 471 -14.56 -12.33 14.20
N LYS A 472 -14.29 -13.55 14.66
CA LYS A 472 -15.05 -14.19 15.75
C LYS A 472 -14.51 -13.68 17.10
N ARG A 473 -15.24 -12.79 17.75
CA ARG A 473 -14.85 -12.24 19.06
C ARG A 473 -15.17 -13.23 20.18
N VAL A 474 -14.19 -13.52 21.03
CA VAL A 474 -14.41 -14.16 22.32
C VAL A 474 -14.69 -13.06 23.36
N LEU A 475 -15.87 -13.07 23.95
CA LEU A 475 -16.26 -12.06 24.92
C LEU A 475 -15.72 -12.42 26.32
N PHE A 476 -15.14 -11.43 27.00
CA PHE A 476 -14.78 -11.55 28.41
C PHE A 476 -16.06 -11.41 29.23
N THR A 477 -16.40 -12.45 30.00
CA THR A 477 -17.63 -12.48 30.79
C THR A 477 -17.41 -12.05 32.24
N LYS A 478 -18.50 -11.79 32.97
CA LYS A 478 -18.44 -11.43 34.42
C LYS A 478 -17.87 -12.56 35.27
N GLU A 479 -18.08 -13.80 34.88
CA GLU A 479 -17.57 -14.99 35.56
C GLU A 479 -16.03 -15.07 35.42
N MET A 480 -15.50 -14.76 34.24
CA MET A 480 -14.06 -14.75 33.98
C MET A 480 -13.30 -13.75 34.86
N ARG A 481 -13.95 -12.71 35.35
CA ARG A 481 -13.35 -11.68 36.21
C ARG A 481 -12.65 -12.24 37.44
N LYS A 482 -13.13 -13.34 38.00
CA LYS A 482 -12.59 -13.92 39.25
C LYS A 482 -11.41 -14.86 38.99
N ASP A 483 -11.45 -15.56 37.86
CA ASP A 483 -10.56 -16.70 37.60
C ASP A 483 -9.50 -16.42 36.54
N TYR A 484 -9.59 -15.28 35.83
CA TYR A 484 -8.66 -14.92 34.77
C TYR A 484 -7.63 -13.89 35.23
N THR A 485 -6.39 -14.09 34.84
CA THR A 485 -5.36 -13.06 34.91
C THR A 485 -5.41 -12.21 33.65
N ILE A 486 -5.46 -10.89 33.79
CA ILE A 486 -5.48 -9.94 32.68
C ILE A 486 -4.10 -9.32 32.55
N LEU A 487 -3.40 -9.61 31.45
CA LEU A 487 -2.10 -9.00 31.14
C LEU A 487 -2.31 -7.73 30.33
N CYS A 488 -1.67 -6.65 30.74
CA CYS A 488 -1.75 -5.34 30.12
C CYS A 488 -0.34 -4.80 29.85
N PRO A 489 -0.02 -4.28 28.65
CA PRO A 489 1.32 -3.74 28.41
C PRO A 489 1.47 -2.39 29.12
N GLN A 490 2.69 -2.08 29.57
CA GLN A 490 3.03 -0.75 30.09
C GLN A 490 3.16 0.25 28.94
N MET A 491 2.13 1.09 28.77
CA MET A 491 2.12 2.10 27.72
C MET A 491 2.48 3.51 28.21
N SER A 492 2.29 3.77 29.52
CA SER A 492 2.62 5.03 30.17
C SER A 492 2.65 4.82 31.68
N PRO A 493 3.81 4.81 32.35
CA PRO A 493 3.92 4.53 33.78
C PRO A 493 2.97 5.37 34.63
N ILE A 494 2.93 6.68 34.40
CA ILE A 494 2.07 7.60 35.16
C ILE A 494 0.57 7.23 35.17
N HIS A 495 0.09 6.54 34.13
CA HIS A 495 -1.30 6.10 34.03
C HIS A 495 -1.48 4.64 34.47
N PHE A 496 -0.59 3.77 34.03
CA PHE A 496 -0.77 2.32 34.22
C PHE A 496 -0.44 1.88 35.65
N ASP A 497 0.46 2.57 36.34
CA ASP A 497 0.72 2.36 37.78
C ASP A 497 -0.49 2.69 38.66
N ILE A 498 -1.40 3.53 38.18
CA ILE A 498 -2.69 3.82 38.82
C ILE A 498 -3.78 2.84 38.37
N LEU A 499 -3.73 2.44 37.09
CA LEU A 499 -4.72 1.57 36.46
C LEU A 499 -4.73 0.18 37.10
N GLU A 500 -3.57 -0.40 37.37
CA GLU A 500 -3.44 -1.74 37.95
C GLU A 500 -4.14 -1.84 39.32
N PRO A 501 -3.81 -1.02 40.34
CA PRO A 501 -4.51 -1.09 41.64
C PRO A 501 -5.99 -0.70 41.54
N ALA A 502 -6.39 0.17 40.62
CA ALA A 502 -7.78 0.51 40.39
C ALA A 502 -8.59 -0.71 39.92
N PHE A 503 -8.08 -1.44 38.93
CA PHE A 503 -8.71 -2.68 38.44
C PHE A 503 -8.75 -3.76 39.50
N ARG A 504 -7.67 -3.94 40.26
CA ARG A 504 -7.63 -4.89 41.40
C ARG A 504 -8.66 -4.55 42.47
N LYS A 505 -8.81 -3.26 42.80
CA LYS A 505 -9.87 -2.79 43.72
C LYS A 505 -11.28 -3.09 43.20
N CYS A 506 -11.46 -3.05 41.88
CA CYS A 506 -12.69 -3.45 41.22
C CYS A 506 -12.87 -4.97 41.11
N GLY A 507 -11.93 -5.79 41.60
CA GLY A 507 -12.01 -7.26 41.65
C GLY A 507 -11.55 -7.94 40.34
N TYR A 508 -10.75 -7.27 39.52
CA TYR A 508 -10.06 -7.88 38.40
C TYR A 508 -8.63 -8.21 38.79
N ASN A 509 -8.12 -9.35 38.37
CA ASN A 509 -6.71 -9.68 38.51
C ASN A 509 -5.92 -9.15 37.32
N LEU A 510 -5.65 -7.83 37.31
CA LEU A 510 -4.86 -7.16 36.30
C LEU A 510 -3.39 -7.13 36.69
N GLU A 511 -2.52 -7.40 35.74
CA GLU A 511 -1.07 -7.29 35.87
C GLU A 511 -0.48 -6.51 34.69
N VAL A 512 0.30 -5.46 35.01
CA VAL A 512 0.95 -4.61 34.00
C VAL A 512 2.34 -5.17 33.69
N MET A 513 2.57 -5.48 32.42
CA MET A 513 3.86 -5.98 31.92
C MET A 513 4.85 -4.83 31.77
N ALA A 514 5.72 -4.64 32.76
CA ALA A 514 6.61 -3.48 32.83
C ALA A 514 7.94 -3.64 32.07
N ALA A 515 8.28 -4.84 31.57
CA ALA A 515 9.54 -5.08 30.90
C ALA A 515 9.67 -4.27 29.59
N MET A 516 10.63 -3.35 29.55
CA MET A 516 10.99 -2.56 28.35
C MET A 516 12.45 -2.87 27.94
N ASP A 517 12.83 -4.12 28.09
CA ASP A 517 14.15 -4.64 27.78
C ASP A 517 14.26 -5.14 26.34
N LYS A 518 15.44 -5.60 26.03
CA LYS A 518 15.74 -6.15 24.71
C LYS A 518 14.86 -7.36 24.36
N ASP A 519 14.50 -8.17 25.33
CA ASP A 519 13.73 -9.40 25.12
C ASP A 519 12.29 -9.05 24.66
N ALA A 520 11.70 -7.97 25.20
CA ALA A 520 10.41 -7.46 24.73
C ALA A 520 10.52 -6.97 23.27
N ILE A 521 11.60 -6.25 22.92
CA ILE A 521 11.82 -5.77 21.56
C ILE A 521 12.00 -6.96 20.60
N ASP A 522 12.83 -7.94 20.95
CA ASP A 522 13.11 -9.12 20.13
C ASP A 522 11.83 -9.96 19.91
N ALA A 523 11.01 -10.12 20.94
CA ALA A 523 9.70 -10.76 20.82
C ALA A 523 8.78 -9.94 19.90
N GLY A 524 8.74 -8.62 20.04
CA GLY A 524 7.98 -7.75 19.16
C GLY A 524 8.40 -7.88 17.70
N LEU A 525 9.69 -7.84 17.41
CA LEU A 525 10.26 -8.00 16.06
C LEU A 525 9.93 -9.37 15.44
N LYS A 526 9.77 -10.40 16.27
CA LYS A 526 9.43 -11.76 15.80
C LYS A 526 7.98 -11.85 15.29
N TYR A 527 7.04 -11.12 15.89
CA TYR A 527 5.61 -11.30 15.66
C TYR A 527 4.92 -10.11 14.98
N VAL A 528 5.53 -8.93 15.00
CA VAL A 528 4.97 -7.71 14.42
C VAL A 528 5.70 -7.35 13.13
N ASN A 529 4.99 -6.79 12.16
CA ASN A 529 5.57 -6.29 10.93
C ASN A 529 6.59 -5.17 11.21
N ASN A 530 7.79 -5.26 10.64
CA ASN A 530 8.88 -4.31 10.85
C ASN A 530 8.57 -2.87 10.39
N ASP A 531 7.60 -2.68 9.49
CA ASP A 531 7.13 -1.35 9.09
C ASP A 531 6.19 -0.71 10.14
N ALA A 532 5.83 -1.44 11.22
CA ALA A 532 5.06 -0.91 12.32
C ALA A 532 5.91 0.06 13.17
N CYS A 533 5.23 0.95 13.91
CA CYS A 533 5.92 1.89 14.79
C CYS A 533 6.55 1.16 15.99
N TYR A 534 7.66 1.73 16.50
CA TYR A 534 8.42 1.15 17.61
C TYR A 534 7.58 0.87 18.88
N PRO A 535 6.65 1.75 19.31
CA PRO A 535 5.75 1.45 20.42
C PRO A 535 4.92 0.17 20.22
N ALA A 536 4.54 -0.16 18.97
CA ALA A 536 3.83 -1.41 18.70
C ALA A 536 4.72 -2.63 18.99
N LEU A 537 5.99 -2.59 18.60
CA LEU A 537 6.95 -3.66 18.84
C LEU A 537 7.11 -3.92 20.34
N ILE A 538 7.29 -2.86 21.14
CA ILE A 538 7.45 -2.98 22.60
C ILE A 538 6.19 -3.53 23.26
N THR A 539 5.03 -2.93 22.99
CA THR A 539 3.78 -3.31 23.66
C THR A 539 3.35 -4.74 23.34
N ILE A 540 3.49 -5.17 22.09
CA ILE A 540 3.20 -6.55 21.70
C ILE A 540 4.25 -7.50 22.27
N GLY A 541 5.52 -7.10 22.23
CA GLY A 541 6.62 -7.89 22.78
C GLY A 541 6.49 -8.15 24.27
N GLN A 542 6.11 -7.15 25.06
CA GLN A 542 5.81 -7.29 26.50
C GLN A 542 4.76 -8.38 26.76
N LEU A 543 3.65 -8.33 26.04
CA LEU A 543 2.57 -9.30 26.15
C LEU A 543 3.04 -10.70 25.72
N MET A 544 3.76 -10.80 24.62
CA MET A 544 4.25 -12.08 24.12
C MET A 544 5.28 -12.71 25.07
N ASN A 545 6.20 -11.92 25.64
CA ASN A 545 7.14 -12.40 26.64
C ASN A 545 6.41 -12.91 27.88
N GLY A 546 5.40 -12.19 28.36
CA GLY A 546 4.56 -12.64 29.47
C GLY A 546 3.92 -14.00 29.17
N LEU A 547 3.24 -14.12 28.03
CA LEU A 547 2.55 -15.35 27.63
C LEU A 547 3.51 -16.55 27.43
N LEU A 548 4.70 -16.30 26.90
CA LEU A 548 5.70 -17.34 26.60
C LEU A 548 6.60 -17.69 27.80
N SER A 549 6.52 -16.92 28.91
CA SER A 549 7.34 -17.14 30.10
C SER A 549 7.06 -18.44 30.84
N GLY A 550 5.88 -19.06 30.61
CA GLY A 550 5.39 -20.19 31.37
C GLY A 550 4.83 -19.86 32.75
N ASN A 551 4.79 -18.57 33.12
CA ASN A 551 4.30 -18.14 34.44
C ASN A 551 2.77 -18.01 34.53
N TYR A 552 2.09 -18.10 33.39
CA TYR A 552 0.64 -17.88 33.30
C TYR A 552 -0.08 -19.10 32.70
N ASP A 553 -1.24 -19.45 33.26
CA ASP A 553 -2.14 -20.43 32.63
C ASP A 553 -2.83 -19.78 31.41
N LEU A 554 -2.40 -20.15 30.21
CA LEU A 554 -2.91 -19.60 28.96
C LEU A 554 -4.43 -19.82 28.79
N ASN A 555 -5.02 -20.84 29.43
CA ASN A 555 -6.46 -21.11 29.39
C ASN A 555 -7.26 -20.14 30.29
N ARG A 556 -6.58 -19.44 31.21
CA ARG A 556 -7.18 -18.47 32.15
C ARG A 556 -6.50 -17.11 32.07
N THR A 557 -5.94 -16.78 30.91
CA THR A 557 -5.31 -15.49 30.66
C THR A 557 -6.13 -14.69 29.64
N ALA A 558 -6.31 -13.40 29.91
CA ALA A 558 -6.88 -12.43 28.98
C ALA A 558 -5.89 -11.30 28.72
N LEU A 559 -5.98 -10.64 27.59
CA LEU A 559 -5.14 -9.50 27.24
C LEU A 559 -5.97 -8.22 27.20
N LEU A 560 -5.43 -7.16 27.77
CA LEU A 560 -6.00 -5.82 27.76
C LEU A 560 -5.03 -4.87 27.07
N ILE A 561 -5.51 -4.07 26.14
CA ILE A 561 -4.76 -2.96 25.56
C ILE A 561 -5.67 -1.75 25.38
N SER A 562 -5.13 -0.55 25.61
CA SER A 562 -5.87 0.68 25.34
C SER A 562 -5.94 0.94 23.84
N GLN A 563 -7.04 1.52 23.40
CA GLN A 563 -7.30 1.88 22.01
C GLN A 563 -7.49 3.40 21.91
N THR A 564 -6.77 4.06 21.01
CA THR A 564 -6.82 5.54 20.93
C THR A 564 -8.10 6.07 20.29
N GLY A 565 -8.76 5.29 19.44
CA GLY A 565 -9.97 5.70 18.70
C GLY A 565 -9.75 6.76 17.62
N GLY A 566 -8.53 7.31 17.48
CA GLY A 566 -8.16 8.29 16.48
C GLY A 566 -7.49 7.70 15.24
N GLY A 567 -6.98 8.54 14.34
CA GLY A 567 -6.27 8.14 13.11
C GLY A 567 -4.92 7.45 13.35
N CYS A 568 -4.46 7.32 14.60
CA CYS A 568 -3.22 6.65 14.97
C CYS A 568 -3.32 5.13 14.78
N ARG A 569 -2.21 4.51 14.37
CA ARG A 569 -2.05 3.05 14.24
C ARG A 569 -2.26 2.30 15.55
N ALA A 570 -2.05 2.95 16.72
CA ALA A 570 -2.28 2.37 18.03
C ALA A 570 -3.73 1.87 18.22
N THR A 571 -4.69 2.41 17.51
CA THR A 571 -6.06 1.89 17.43
C THR A 571 -6.10 0.43 16.98
N ASN A 572 -5.10 -0.02 16.23
CA ASN A 572 -5.00 -1.36 15.64
C ASN A 572 -3.94 -2.27 16.30
N TYR A 573 -3.34 -1.90 17.42
CA TYR A 573 -2.41 -2.79 18.12
C TYR A 573 -3.06 -4.12 18.53
N ILE A 574 -4.36 -4.10 18.80
CA ILE A 574 -5.13 -5.32 19.06
C ILE A 574 -5.10 -6.31 17.88
N ALA A 575 -5.06 -5.83 16.64
CA ALA A 575 -4.92 -6.69 15.47
C ALA A 575 -3.53 -7.35 15.43
N PHE A 576 -2.48 -6.61 15.78
CA PHE A 576 -1.13 -7.17 15.91
C PHE A 576 -1.04 -8.23 17.01
N ILE A 577 -1.70 -8.01 18.17
CA ILE A 577 -1.74 -9.01 19.23
C ILE A 577 -2.39 -10.30 18.71
N ARG A 578 -3.53 -10.21 18.04
CA ARG A 578 -4.23 -11.37 17.46
C ARG A 578 -3.35 -12.14 16.52
N LYS A 579 -2.67 -11.43 15.61
CA LYS A 579 -1.73 -12.03 14.68
C LYS A 579 -0.53 -12.68 15.38
N ALA A 580 0.02 -12.02 16.41
CA ALA A 580 1.12 -12.56 17.20
C ALA A 580 0.72 -13.87 17.90
N LEU A 581 -0.49 -13.92 18.43
CA LEU A 581 -1.06 -15.15 19.02
C LEU A 581 -1.19 -16.26 17.97
N GLU A 582 -1.72 -15.98 16.80
CA GLU A 582 -1.81 -16.94 15.70
C GLU A 582 -0.43 -17.47 15.28
N LEU A 583 0.56 -16.60 15.11
CA LEU A 583 1.91 -16.96 14.69
C LEU A 583 2.68 -17.74 15.76
N SER A 584 2.43 -17.49 17.03
CA SER A 584 3.07 -18.18 18.14
C SER A 584 2.54 -19.59 18.40
N LEU A 585 1.49 -20.01 17.67
CA LEU A 585 0.82 -21.29 17.82
C LEU A 585 0.20 -21.50 19.23
N ILE A 586 0.01 -20.45 19.99
CA ILE A 586 -0.66 -20.53 21.31
C ILE A 586 -2.10 -21.05 21.17
N HIS A 587 -2.66 -21.07 19.96
CA HIS A 587 -4.01 -21.56 19.65
C HIS A 587 -4.11 -23.02 19.23
N ILE A 588 -3.02 -23.74 19.01
CA ILE A 588 -3.07 -25.07 18.37
C ILE A 588 -3.48 -26.16 19.33
N SER A 589 -3.33 -25.98 20.61
CA SER A 589 -3.76 -26.94 21.62
C SER A 589 -5.10 -26.55 22.21
N GLU A 590 -6.20 -26.99 21.59
CA GLU A 590 -7.59 -26.83 22.04
C GLU A 590 -8.12 -25.38 22.10
N PRO A 591 -9.43 -25.12 22.04
CA PRO A 591 -9.96 -23.77 22.00
C PRO A 591 -9.61 -23.00 23.28
N THR A 592 -8.43 -22.44 23.27
CA THR A 592 -7.94 -21.56 24.32
C THR A 592 -8.83 -20.34 24.35
N ARG A 593 -9.55 -20.18 25.44
CA ARG A 593 -10.39 -19.02 25.72
C ARG A 593 -9.49 -17.83 26.07
N LEU A 594 -8.69 -17.33 25.14
CA LEU A 594 -8.06 -16.03 25.28
C LEU A 594 -9.13 -14.98 25.02
N GLY A 595 -9.64 -14.40 26.09
CA GLY A 595 -10.53 -13.23 26.01
C GLY A 595 -9.67 -12.00 25.78
N MET A 596 -10.01 -11.20 24.78
CA MET A 596 -9.51 -9.83 24.63
C MET A 596 -10.63 -8.89 25.05
N ILE A 597 -10.34 -8.02 26.00
CA ILE A 597 -11.26 -7.01 26.52
C ILE A 597 -11.14 -5.74 25.68
#